data_9ea928d9c724c0a2ef5095d3e1f4d87b
#
_entry.id   9ea928d9c724c0a2ef5095d3e1f4d87b
#
_cell.length_a   1.000
_cell.length_b   1.000
_cell.length_c   1.000
_cell.angle_alpha   90.00
_cell.angle_beta   90.00
_cell.angle_gamma   90.00
#
_symmetry.space_group_name_H-M   'P 1'
#
loop_
_entity.id
_entity.type
_entity.pdbx_description
1 polymer ?
#
loop_
_entity_poly.entity_id
_entity_poly.type
_entity_poly.pdbx_seq_one_letter_code
_entity_poly.pdbx_strand_id
1 'polypeptide(L)' 'MTTTRASVPGVHCDHCKAAIEGAASRAKGVQRAQVDLSTKQVTVDYDSEVTDVGELVGLIEAQGYAVESFEEVSAS' A
#
# COMPACT_ATOMS: atom_id res chain seq x y z
N MET A 1 -1.93 -13.11 -8.50
CA MET A 1 -1.60 -11.85 -7.79
C MET A 1 -2.87 -11.16 -7.35
N THR A 2 -2.83 -10.51 -6.22
CA THR A 2 -3.97 -9.77 -5.67
C THR A 2 -3.60 -8.29 -5.64
N THR A 3 -4.55 -7.45 -6.03
CA THR A 3 -4.37 -6.00 -5.99
C THR A 3 -5.29 -5.41 -4.94
N THR A 4 -4.73 -4.65 -4.02
CA THR A 4 -5.47 -3.97 -2.96
C THR A 4 -5.22 -2.47 -3.06
N ARG A 5 -6.27 -1.69 -2.86
CA ARG A 5 -6.18 -0.23 -2.84
C ARG A 5 -6.54 0.25 -1.45
N ALA A 6 -5.68 1.06 -0.86
CA ALA A 6 -5.89 1.63 0.46
C ALA A 6 -6.00 3.14 0.36
N SER A 7 -6.89 3.72 1.14
CA SER A 7 -7.03 5.17 1.24
C SER A 7 -6.15 5.66 2.38
N VAL A 8 -5.19 6.53 2.05
CA VAL A 8 -4.23 7.07 3.03
C VAL A 8 -4.23 8.59 2.90
N PRO A 9 -5.18 9.26 3.56
CA PRO A 9 -5.36 10.70 3.36
C PRO A 9 -4.17 11.57 3.80
N GLY A 10 -3.24 11.00 4.57
CA GLY A 10 -2.05 11.74 5.00
C GLY A 10 -0.98 11.91 3.94
N VAL A 11 -1.05 11.19 2.81
CA VAL A 11 -0.07 11.35 1.76
C VAL A 11 -0.37 12.65 0.98
N HIS A 12 0.62 13.52 0.87
CA HIS A 12 0.41 14.81 0.23
C HIS A 12 1.65 15.36 -0.48
N CYS A 13 2.75 14.59 -0.52
CA CYS A 13 3.96 15.03 -1.21
C CYS A 13 4.74 13.81 -1.72
N ASP A 14 5.69 14.07 -2.61
CA ASP A 14 6.51 13.01 -3.19
C ASP A 14 7.31 12.25 -2.15
N HIS A 15 7.70 12.91 -1.07
CA HIS A 15 8.45 12.27 0.00
C HIS A 15 7.59 11.19 0.69
N CYS A 16 6.33 11.51 0.94
CA CYS A 16 5.39 10.56 1.54
C CYS A 16 5.18 9.37 0.60
N LYS A 17 5.01 9.67 -0.69
CA LYS A 17 4.87 8.65 -1.72
C LYS A 17 6.08 7.70 -1.72
N ALA A 18 7.29 8.27 -1.73
CA ALA A 18 8.52 7.47 -1.77
C ALA A 18 8.66 6.61 -0.51
N ALA A 19 8.31 7.13 0.65
CA ALA A 19 8.40 6.40 1.90
C ALA A 19 7.49 5.18 1.90
N ILE A 20 6.24 5.36 1.47
CA ILE A 20 5.27 4.27 1.44
C ILE A 20 5.64 3.24 0.38
N GLU A 21 5.97 3.70 -0.82
CA GLU A 21 6.36 2.79 -1.91
C GLU A 21 7.60 2.00 -1.54
N GLY A 22 8.57 2.65 -0.91
CA GLY A 22 9.79 1.97 -0.47
C GLY A 22 9.51 0.91 0.58
N ALA A 23 8.71 1.25 1.58
CA ALA A 23 8.37 0.31 2.64
C ALA A 23 7.59 -0.89 2.11
N ALA A 24 6.58 -0.63 1.29
CA ALA A 24 5.75 -1.69 0.72
C ALA A 24 6.56 -2.59 -0.23
N SER A 25 7.43 -1.99 -1.03
CA SER A 25 8.23 -2.76 -1.99
C SER A 25 9.23 -3.70 -1.33
N ARG A 26 9.60 -3.43 -0.09
CA ARG A 26 10.50 -4.31 0.68
C ARG A 26 9.77 -5.48 1.31
N ALA A 27 8.46 -5.42 1.36
CA ALA A 27 7.67 -6.48 1.98
C ALA A 27 7.74 -7.74 1.14
N LYS A 28 7.91 -8.88 1.81
CA LYS A 28 7.93 -10.16 1.13
C LYS A 28 6.57 -10.42 0.48
N GLY A 29 6.58 -10.82 -0.76
CA GLY A 29 5.35 -11.10 -1.51
C GLY A 29 4.78 -9.92 -2.27
N VAL A 30 5.29 -8.71 -2.05
CA VAL A 30 4.85 -7.53 -2.79
C VAL A 30 5.58 -7.45 -4.11
N GLN A 31 4.84 -7.36 -5.20
CA GLN A 31 5.40 -7.24 -6.53
C GLN A 31 5.50 -5.79 -6.98
N ARG A 32 4.49 -4.98 -6.61
CA ARG A 32 4.45 -3.58 -6.99
C ARG A 32 3.66 -2.79 -5.96
N ALA A 33 4.09 -1.58 -5.69
CA ALA A 33 3.37 -0.64 -4.85
C ALA A 33 3.43 0.73 -5.50
N GLN A 34 2.28 1.40 -5.60
CA GLN A 34 2.18 2.73 -6.18
C GLN A 34 1.31 3.61 -5.30
N VAL A 35 1.70 4.87 -5.17
CA VAL A 35 0.93 5.86 -4.43
C VAL A 35 0.45 6.92 -5.41
N ASP A 36 -0.84 7.21 -5.37
CA ASP A 36 -1.44 8.28 -6.16
C ASP A 36 -1.71 9.46 -5.23
N LEU A 37 -0.96 10.54 -5.42
CA LEU A 37 -1.08 11.72 -4.57
C LEU A 37 -2.37 12.49 -4.83
N SER A 38 -2.92 12.40 -6.03
CA SER A 38 -4.14 13.13 -6.35
C SER A 38 -5.37 12.52 -5.70
N THR A 39 -5.43 11.19 -5.60
CA THR A 39 -6.53 10.49 -4.95
C THR A 39 -6.19 10.06 -3.53
N LYS A 40 -4.93 10.19 -3.14
CA LYS A 40 -4.41 9.78 -1.83
C LYS A 40 -4.63 8.30 -1.57
N GLN A 41 -4.39 7.50 -2.61
CA GLN A 41 -4.57 6.05 -2.53
C GLN A 41 -3.25 5.32 -2.80
N VAL A 42 -3.11 4.19 -2.15
CA VAL A 42 -1.96 3.29 -2.32
C VAL A 42 -2.47 2.01 -2.95
N THR A 43 -1.91 1.64 -4.10
CA THR A 43 -2.27 0.41 -4.79
C THR A 43 -1.09 -0.56 -4.68
N VAL A 44 -1.36 -1.76 -4.21
CA VAL A 44 -0.33 -2.77 -4.00
C VAL A 44 -0.71 -4.07 -4.69
N ASP A 45 0.19 -4.58 -5.52
CA ASP A 45 0.08 -5.90 -6.11
C ASP A 45 0.95 -6.86 -5.29
N TYR A 46 0.34 -7.91 -4.77
CA TYR A 46 1.04 -8.83 -3.89
C TYR A 46 0.54 -10.26 -4.05
N ASP A 47 1.33 -11.20 -3.54
CA ASP A 47 0.96 -12.60 -3.53
C ASP A 47 0.25 -12.90 -2.22
N SER A 48 -1.04 -13.19 -2.29
CA SER A 48 -1.87 -13.44 -1.11
C SER A 48 -1.49 -14.72 -0.36
N GLU A 49 -0.69 -15.58 -0.97
CA GLU A 49 -0.17 -16.76 -0.28
C GLU A 49 1.07 -16.46 0.55
N VAL A 50 1.71 -15.31 0.32
CA VAL A 50 2.93 -14.92 1.01
C VAL A 50 2.67 -13.83 2.05
N THR A 51 1.80 -12.90 1.72
CA THR A 51 1.47 -11.79 2.61
C THR A 51 -0.03 -11.50 2.53
N ASP A 52 -0.52 -10.59 3.35
CA ASP A 52 -1.93 -10.22 3.32
C ASP A 52 -2.08 -8.71 3.52
N VAL A 53 -3.31 -8.23 3.37
CA VAL A 53 -3.60 -6.80 3.46
C VAL A 53 -3.32 -6.24 4.85
N GLY A 54 -3.48 -7.04 5.89
CA GLY A 54 -3.18 -6.61 7.26
C GLY A 54 -1.71 -6.27 7.43
N GLU A 55 -0.83 -7.06 6.84
CA GLU A 55 0.61 -6.79 6.85
C GLU A 55 0.94 -5.50 6.11
N LEU A 56 0.29 -5.31 4.96
CA LEU A 56 0.53 -4.11 4.13
C LEU A 56 0.05 -2.85 4.84
N VAL A 57 -1.11 -2.91 5.49
CA VAL A 57 -1.63 -1.82 6.29
C VAL A 57 -0.67 -1.48 7.41
N GLY A 58 -0.16 -2.49 8.10
CA GLY A 58 0.83 -2.30 9.16
C GLY A 58 2.10 -1.61 8.68
N LEU A 59 2.57 -1.96 7.48
CA LEU A 59 3.75 -1.33 6.90
C LEU A 59 3.51 0.15 6.62
N ILE A 60 2.34 0.50 6.11
CA ILE A 60 1.99 1.89 5.85
C ILE A 60 1.89 2.66 7.16
N GLU A 61 1.24 2.08 8.16
CA GLU A 61 1.10 2.72 9.46
C GLU A 61 2.44 2.91 10.15
N ALA A 62 3.37 2.00 9.95
CA ALA A 62 4.71 2.10 10.50
C ALA A 62 5.48 3.31 9.95
N GLN A 63 5.08 3.81 8.78
CA GLN A 63 5.67 5.01 8.21
C GLN A 63 5.03 6.29 8.76
N GLY A 64 4.05 6.17 9.66
CA GLY A 64 3.39 7.30 10.26
C GLY A 64 2.12 7.76 9.56
N TYR A 65 1.57 6.94 8.67
CA TYR A 65 0.36 7.26 7.92
C TYR A 65 -0.78 6.36 8.32
N ALA A 66 -1.94 6.93 8.61
CA ALA A 66 -3.12 6.15 8.93
C ALA A 66 -3.81 5.68 7.66
N VAL A 67 -4.24 4.42 7.66
CA VAL A 67 -5.04 3.87 6.56
C VAL A 67 -6.49 4.04 6.95
N GLU A 68 -7.23 4.83 6.17
CA GLU A 68 -8.64 5.10 6.44
C GLU A 68 -9.51 3.92 6.04
N SER A 69 -9.23 3.33 4.89
CA SER A 69 -9.96 2.17 4.40
C SER A 69 -9.11 1.45 3.37
N PHE A 70 -9.51 0.23 3.06
CA PHE A 70 -8.86 -0.52 1.99
C PHE A 70 -9.89 -1.46 1.35
N GLU A 71 -9.61 -1.85 0.11
CA GLU A 71 -10.44 -2.81 -0.60
C GLU A 71 -9.60 -3.64 -1.56
N GLU A 72 -10.03 -4.87 -1.81
CA GLU A 72 -9.41 -5.71 -2.82
C GLU A 72 -9.98 -5.32 -4.16
N VAL A 73 -9.09 -4.91 -5.09
CA VAL A 73 -9.50 -4.44 -6.40
C VAL A 73 -9.58 -5.59 -7.39
N SER A 74 -8.62 -6.49 -7.36
CA SER A 74 -8.64 -7.68 -8.21
C SER A 74 -7.83 -8.80 -7.58
N ALA A 75 -8.17 -10.04 -7.95
CA ALA A 75 -7.46 -11.23 -7.52
C ALA A 75 -7.33 -12.17 -8.71
N SER A 76 -6.20 -12.84 -8.78
CA SER A 76 -5.94 -13.81 -9.85
C SER A 76 -5.15 -14.98 -9.33
#